data_17633de4baa5b56c42ab65ece251cfc0
#
_entry.id   17633de4baa5b56c42ab65ece251cfc0
#
_cell.length_a   1.000
_cell.length_b   1.000
_cell.length_c   1.000
_cell.angle_alpha   90.00
_cell.angle_beta   90.00
_cell.angle_gamma   90.00
#
_symmetry.space_group_name_H-M   'P 1'
#
loop_
_entity.id
_entity.type
_entity.pdbx_description
1 polymer ?
#
loop_
_entity_poly.entity_id
_entity_poly.type
_entity_poly.pdbx_seq_one_letter_code
_entity_poly.pdbx_strand_id
1 'polypeptide(L)'
;MSATIRHILLRFILICAAFAATAPQAEAKDFVVVIDPGHGGKDAGALGAKTNEKSINLKVANKLAALIEKDMKDARAVMTRSTDKFVTLQGRADIANRAGADIFVSIHANSVDFKNKNRASIHGAAVYTLGLRKSETNLAVAMRENAVIKLEQDYSTTYHGFDPSSAESYIMFEMMQHNNLDQSINLAQAIQKQLVSTAKRKNNGVKQAPFWVLVSTGMPAVLVELDFISNPAAENYMSSDEGSSALARAIFNGIKNYRASAALIDEEKPARKNAVKNAANTSAEPTETSAADATQDSSTKQDVVYKIQFLSSPTKLKTSDQRLKGLGKTEHYRDGKLYKYTTGSFSSMREAQKELSKVRKKYPDAFIIKTRDGKRIK
;
A
#
# COMPACT_ATOMS: atom_id res chain seq x y z
N MET A 1 -14.35 25.60 59.70
CA MET A 1 -13.56 24.41 59.31
C MET A 1 -12.33 24.36 60.20
N SER A 2 -12.17 23.29 60.97
CA SER A 2 -11.08 23.21 61.97
C SER A 2 -9.72 23.11 61.26
N ALA A 3 -8.66 23.63 61.89
CA ALA A 3 -7.29 23.60 61.34
C ALA A 3 -6.85 22.17 60.92
N THR A 4 -7.32 21.17 61.63
CA THR A 4 -7.07 19.75 61.39
C THR A 4 -7.62 19.27 60.03
N ILE A 5 -8.82 19.71 59.66
CA ILE A 5 -9.44 19.34 58.34
C ILE A 5 -8.67 19.99 57.20
N ARG A 6 -8.16 21.19 57.39
CA ARG A 6 -7.36 21.92 56.40
C ARG A 6 -6.00 21.23 56.12
N HIS A 7 -5.36 20.70 57.16
CA HIS A 7 -4.09 19.95 57.00
C HIS A 7 -4.29 18.58 56.36
N ILE A 8 -5.41 17.91 56.61
CA ILE A 8 -5.74 16.62 55.97
C ILE A 8 -6.02 16.84 54.48
N LEU A 9 -6.80 17.87 54.11
CA LEU A 9 -7.06 18.21 52.71
C LEU A 9 -5.78 18.59 51.94
N LEU A 10 -4.87 19.37 52.56
CA LEU A 10 -3.61 19.76 51.95
C LEU A 10 -2.70 18.56 51.71
N ARG A 11 -2.64 17.60 52.63
CA ARG A 11 -1.86 16.36 52.46
C ARG A 11 -2.46 15.45 51.38
N PHE A 12 -3.79 15.38 51.27
CA PHE A 12 -4.45 14.62 50.19
C PHE A 12 -4.17 15.21 48.80
N ILE A 13 -4.20 16.55 48.68
CA ILE A 13 -3.88 17.25 47.44
C ILE A 13 -2.39 17.03 47.05
N LEU A 14 -1.47 17.07 48.01
CA LEU A 14 -0.04 16.80 47.76
C LEU A 14 0.22 15.35 47.34
N ILE A 15 -0.48 14.38 47.92
CA ILE A 15 -0.36 12.96 47.56
C ILE A 15 -0.95 12.71 46.16
N CYS A 16 -2.08 13.32 45.82
CA CYS A 16 -2.65 13.21 44.45
C CYS A 16 -1.77 13.89 43.39
N ALA A 17 -1.12 15.02 43.73
CA ALA A 17 -0.19 15.68 42.82
C ALA A 17 1.09 14.86 42.60
N ALA A 18 1.59 14.14 43.61
CA ALA A 18 2.74 13.25 43.48
C ALA A 18 2.42 11.99 42.63
N PHE A 19 1.18 11.48 42.68
CA PHE A 19 0.75 10.35 41.86
C PHE A 19 0.52 10.73 40.39
N ALA A 20 0.13 12.00 40.13
CA ALA A 20 -0.02 12.48 38.75
C ALA A 20 1.34 12.67 38.03
N ALA A 21 2.43 12.84 38.75
CA ALA A 21 3.77 13.04 38.23
C ALA A 21 4.49 11.71 37.86
N THR A 22 3.92 10.54 38.21
CA THR A 22 4.51 9.22 37.99
C THR A 22 3.69 8.37 37.00
N ALA A 23 2.74 8.96 36.30
CA ALA A 23 2.13 8.25 35.17
C ALA A 23 3.24 7.92 34.14
N PRO A 24 3.50 6.63 33.83
CA PRO A 24 4.47 6.32 32.80
C PRO A 24 4.04 7.05 31.53
N GLN A 25 4.84 8.00 31.10
CA GLN A 25 4.69 8.58 29.78
C GLN A 25 4.79 7.39 28.82
N ALA A 26 3.70 7.02 28.17
CA ALA A 26 3.73 6.00 27.15
C ALA A 26 4.78 6.47 26.12
N GLU A 27 5.93 5.81 26.07
CA GLU A 27 6.92 6.07 25.04
C GLU A 27 6.19 5.95 23.71
N ALA A 28 6.13 7.06 22.98
CA ALA A 28 5.55 7.05 21.65
C ALA A 28 6.34 6.02 20.83
N LYS A 29 5.67 4.97 20.37
CA LYS A 29 6.29 3.92 19.58
C LYS A 29 6.92 4.55 18.33
N ASP A 30 8.23 4.36 18.14
CA ASP A 30 8.93 4.82 16.97
C ASP A 30 8.25 4.33 15.70
N PHE A 31 8.14 5.20 14.70
CA PHE A 31 7.73 4.80 13.36
C PHE A 31 8.86 4.03 12.67
N VAL A 32 8.67 2.74 12.48
CA VAL A 32 9.71 1.83 11.98
C VAL A 32 9.64 1.73 10.47
N VAL A 33 10.71 2.19 9.81
CA VAL A 33 10.88 2.09 8.36
C VAL A 33 11.89 0.98 8.05
N VAL A 34 11.42 -0.11 7.43
CA VAL A 34 12.34 -1.11 6.91
C VAL A 34 12.74 -0.75 5.49
N ILE A 35 14.04 -0.61 5.28
CA ILE A 35 14.67 -0.33 3.99
C ILE A 35 15.34 -1.62 3.52
N ASP A 36 14.95 -2.05 2.32
CA ASP A 36 15.45 -3.28 1.72
C ASP A 36 16.25 -2.95 0.45
N PRO A 37 17.59 -2.86 0.54
CA PRO A 37 18.42 -2.78 -0.66
C PRO A 37 18.35 -4.11 -1.42
N GLY A 38 17.69 -4.14 -2.58
CA GLY A 38 17.54 -5.34 -3.40
C GLY A 38 18.90 -5.97 -3.74
N HIS A 39 18.89 -7.29 -3.99
CA HIS A 39 20.10 -8.08 -4.31
C HIS A 39 21.15 -8.09 -3.20
N GLY A 40 22.41 -8.42 -3.53
CA GLY A 40 23.53 -8.44 -2.57
C GLY A 40 24.31 -9.75 -2.55
N GLY A 41 25.59 -9.70 -2.16
CA GLY A 41 26.49 -10.83 -2.13
C GLY A 41 26.61 -11.51 -3.50
N LYS A 42 26.24 -12.78 -3.58
CA LYS A 42 26.28 -13.58 -4.82
C LYS A 42 25.25 -13.16 -5.87
N ASP A 43 24.25 -12.36 -5.50
CA ASP A 43 23.24 -11.80 -6.41
C ASP A 43 23.63 -10.37 -6.77
N ALA A 44 24.11 -10.17 -7.98
CA ALA A 44 24.51 -8.86 -8.47
C ALA A 44 23.33 -7.97 -8.89
N GLY A 45 22.15 -8.57 -9.14
CA GLY A 45 21.07 -7.89 -9.83
C GLY A 45 21.41 -7.62 -11.30
N ALA A 46 20.78 -6.63 -11.89
CA ALA A 46 21.07 -6.22 -13.25
C ALA A 46 22.46 -5.60 -13.39
N LEU A 47 23.10 -5.86 -14.54
CA LEU A 47 24.43 -5.33 -14.86
C LEU A 47 24.29 -4.07 -15.72
N GLY A 48 24.94 -3.00 -15.29
CA GLY A 48 25.18 -1.80 -16.06
C GLY A 48 26.44 -1.87 -16.88
N ALA A 49 26.86 -0.75 -17.45
CA ALA A 49 28.13 -0.63 -18.17
C ALA A 49 29.32 -0.45 -17.22
N LYS A 50 29.12 0.11 -16.03
CA LYS A 50 30.17 0.48 -15.06
C LYS A 50 29.97 -0.16 -13.69
N THR A 51 28.75 -0.49 -13.33
CA THR A 51 28.38 -0.99 -12.01
C THR A 51 27.28 -2.04 -12.08
N ASN A 52 26.84 -2.52 -10.93
CA ASN A 52 25.72 -3.45 -10.81
C ASN A 52 24.64 -2.86 -9.90
N GLU A 53 23.47 -3.42 -10.02
CA GLU A 53 22.28 -2.98 -9.32
C GLU A 53 22.44 -3.05 -7.79
N LYS A 54 23.00 -4.13 -7.25
CA LYS A 54 23.18 -4.30 -5.80
C LYS A 54 23.95 -3.16 -5.15
N SER A 55 24.92 -2.59 -5.88
CA SER A 55 25.77 -1.48 -5.41
C SER A 55 25.01 -0.16 -5.39
N ILE A 56 24.23 0.11 -6.43
CA ILE A 56 23.35 1.30 -6.52
C ILE A 56 22.30 1.25 -5.40
N ASN A 57 21.62 0.11 -5.26
CA ASN A 57 20.57 -0.08 -4.25
C ASN A 57 21.10 0.14 -2.83
N LEU A 58 22.25 -0.43 -2.52
CA LEU A 58 22.90 -0.27 -1.20
C LEU A 58 23.31 1.19 -0.94
N LYS A 59 23.86 1.87 -1.95
CA LYS A 59 24.29 3.28 -1.84
C LYS A 59 23.10 4.20 -1.52
N VAL A 60 21.99 4.05 -2.25
CA VAL A 60 20.78 4.84 -2.03
C VAL A 60 20.13 4.50 -0.69
N ALA A 61 20.06 3.21 -0.34
CA ALA A 61 19.48 2.74 0.92
C ALA A 61 20.22 3.26 2.16
N ASN A 62 21.57 3.23 2.15
CA ASN A 62 22.38 3.76 3.24
C ASN A 62 22.16 5.27 3.43
N LYS A 63 22.04 6.03 2.33
CA LYS A 63 21.74 7.46 2.39
C LYS A 63 20.32 7.72 2.91
N LEU A 64 19.35 6.89 2.51
CA LEU A 64 17.98 6.98 3.02
C LEU A 64 17.93 6.70 4.53
N ALA A 65 18.58 5.65 4.99
CA ALA A 65 18.67 5.31 6.42
C ALA A 65 19.24 6.49 7.22
N ALA A 66 20.36 7.06 6.76
CA ALA A 66 20.98 8.22 7.40
C ALA A 66 20.04 9.46 7.47
N LEU A 67 19.20 9.67 6.43
CA LEU A 67 18.22 10.74 6.42
C LEU A 67 17.10 10.52 7.44
N ILE A 68 16.61 9.27 7.58
CA ILE A 68 15.56 8.92 8.55
C ILE A 68 16.10 9.14 9.97
N GLU A 69 17.25 8.56 10.30
CA GLU A 69 17.87 8.70 11.61
C GLU A 69 18.16 10.16 11.99
N LYS A 70 18.55 10.99 11.02
CA LYS A 70 18.88 12.39 11.26
C LYS A 70 17.65 13.28 11.37
N ASP A 71 16.71 13.16 10.42
CA ASP A 71 15.68 14.15 10.15
C ASP A 71 14.25 13.73 10.62
N MET A 72 14.09 12.48 11.19
CA MET A 72 12.84 11.98 11.78
C MET A 72 13.09 11.42 13.18
N LYS A 73 13.07 12.29 14.20
CA LYS A 73 13.43 11.92 15.59
C LYS A 73 12.53 10.84 16.22
N ASP A 74 11.33 10.69 15.73
CA ASP A 74 10.30 9.75 16.17
C ASP A 74 10.15 8.57 15.18
N ALA A 75 11.19 8.30 14.40
CA ALA A 75 11.29 7.16 13.50
C ALA A 75 12.67 6.52 13.57
N ARG A 76 12.74 5.24 13.24
CA ARG A 76 14.01 4.52 13.10
C ARG A 76 14.05 3.74 11.80
N ALA A 77 15.22 3.66 11.21
CA ALA A 77 15.48 2.84 10.04
C ALA A 77 16.00 1.46 10.43
N VAL A 78 15.46 0.41 9.81
CA VAL A 78 15.99 -0.95 9.91
C VAL A 78 16.32 -1.42 8.50
N MET A 79 17.55 -1.84 8.28
CA MET A 79 18.00 -2.29 6.96
C MET A 79 18.02 -3.82 6.89
N THR A 80 17.51 -4.40 5.80
CA THR A 80 17.63 -5.86 5.57
C THR A 80 19.08 -6.27 5.34
N ARG A 81 19.88 -5.38 4.73
CA ARG A 81 21.35 -5.44 4.66
C ARG A 81 21.96 -4.04 4.66
N SER A 82 23.06 -3.84 5.34
CA SER A 82 23.84 -2.59 5.36
C SER A 82 25.21 -2.72 4.66
N THR A 83 25.52 -3.93 4.22
CA THR A 83 26.75 -4.28 3.50
C THR A 83 26.42 -5.13 2.27
N ASP A 84 27.42 -5.49 1.48
CA ASP A 84 27.27 -6.40 0.33
C ASP A 84 27.17 -7.86 0.79
N LYS A 85 26.00 -8.24 1.35
CA LYS A 85 25.67 -9.62 1.74
C LYS A 85 24.39 -10.08 1.06
N PHE A 86 24.29 -11.38 0.83
CA PHE A 86 23.07 -12.01 0.31
C PHE A 86 22.02 -12.18 1.43
N VAL A 87 20.77 -11.82 1.13
CA VAL A 87 19.61 -12.06 2.00
C VAL A 87 18.51 -12.63 1.12
N THR A 88 17.91 -13.75 1.53
CA THR A 88 16.81 -14.41 0.81
C THR A 88 15.57 -13.52 0.76
N LEU A 89 14.69 -13.70 -0.23
CA LEU A 89 13.46 -12.88 -0.33
C LEU A 89 12.58 -13.06 0.93
N GLN A 90 12.43 -14.30 1.42
CA GLN A 90 11.70 -14.56 2.65
C GLN A 90 12.39 -13.90 3.86
N GLY A 91 13.71 -13.97 3.95
CA GLY A 91 14.48 -13.37 5.03
C GLY A 91 14.31 -11.85 5.13
N ARG A 92 14.13 -11.15 4.00
CA ARG A 92 13.85 -9.70 3.97
C ARG A 92 12.48 -9.38 4.61
N ALA A 93 11.45 -10.13 4.24
CA ALA A 93 10.13 -10.00 4.85
C ALA A 93 10.15 -10.35 6.34
N ASP A 94 10.88 -11.39 6.74
CA ASP A 94 11.01 -11.80 8.14
C ASP A 94 11.71 -10.73 8.99
N ILE A 95 12.73 -10.06 8.45
CA ILE A 95 13.39 -8.92 9.13
C ILE A 95 12.35 -7.80 9.36
N ALA A 96 11.55 -7.46 8.35
CA ALA A 96 10.54 -6.43 8.46
C ALA A 96 9.45 -6.77 9.49
N ASN A 97 8.94 -8.01 9.45
CA ASN A 97 7.91 -8.46 10.37
C ASN A 97 8.43 -8.52 11.82
N ARG A 98 9.65 -9.04 12.05
CA ARG A 98 10.26 -9.06 13.40
C ARG A 98 10.58 -7.68 13.93
N ALA A 99 10.90 -6.72 13.05
CA ALA A 99 11.13 -5.34 13.46
C ALA A 99 9.84 -4.61 13.85
N GLY A 100 8.67 -5.21 13.60
CA GLY A 100 7.37 -4.56 13.78
C GLY A 100 7.23 -3.33 12.90
N ALA A 101 7.70 -3.42 11.64
CA ALA A 101 7.76 -2.30 10.72
C ALA A 101 6.39 -1.69 10.44
N ASP A 102 6.35 -0.36 10.36
CA ASP A 102 5.16 0.38 9.92
C ASP A 102 5.09 0.50 8.40
N ILE A 103 6.24 0.49 7.71
CA ILE A 103 6.35 0.40 6.26
C ILE A 103 7.59 -0.39 5.83
N PHE A 104 7.51 -1.00 4.63
CA PHE A 104 8.60 -1.69 3.96
C PHE A 104 8.88 -1.05 2.60
N VAL A 105 10.12 -0.68 2.33
CA VAL A 105 10.55 -0.03 1.09
C VAL A 105 11.72 -0.80 0.50
N SER A 106 11.47 -1.61 -0.53
CA SER A 106 12.51 -2.28 -1.32
C SER A 106 13.02 -1.33 -2.41
N ILE A 107 14.33 -1.29 -2.63
CA ILE A 107 15.01 -0.37 -3.54
C ILE A 107 15.73 -1.18 -4.60
N HIS A 108 15.42 -0.91 -5.87
CA HIS A 108 15.90 -1.57 -7.07
C HIS A 108 16.28 -0.59 -8.17
N ALA A 109 17.03 -1.03 -9.16
CA ALA A 109 17.32 -0.30 -10.39
C ALA A 109 16.94 -1.15 -11.59
N ASN A 110 15.91 -0.73 -12.30
CA ASN A 110 15.30 -1.45 -13.42
C ASN A 110 16.30 -1.72 -14.55
N SER A 111 15.97 -2.67 -15.38
CA SER A 111 16.79 -3.01 -16.56
C SER A 111 15.91 -3.44 -17.73
N VAL A 112 16.47 -3.37 -18.92
CA VAL A 112 15.86 -3.86 -20.15
C VAL A 112 16.79 -4.91 -20.77
N ASP A 113 16.20 -5.95 -21.36
CA ASP A 113 16.91 -7.05 -22.02
C ASP A 113 17.98 -6.52 -22.99
N PHE A 114 19.12 -7.20 -23.06
CA PHE A 114 20.24 -6.88 -23.96
C PHE A 114 19.81 -6.84 -25.43
N LYS A 115 18.82 -7.65 -25.84
CA LYS A 115 18.30 -7.72 -27.20
C LYS A 115 17.46 -6.50 -27.59
N ASN A 116 17.00 -5.70 -26.61
CA ASN A 116 16.21 -4.51 -26.90
C ASN A 116 17.12 -3.39 -27.42
N LYS A 117 16.97 -3.07 -28.71
CA LYS A 117 17.76 -2.02 -29.38
C LYS A 117 17.63 -0.63 -28.72
N ASN A 118 16.51 -0.36 -28.04
CA ASN A 118 16.22 0.90 -27.41
C ASN A 118 16.63 0.94 -25.91
N ARG A 119 17.29 -0.10 -25.41
CA ARG A 119 17.62 -0.23 -23.97
C ARG A 119 18.37 0.97 -23.40
N ALA A 120 19.22 1.60 -24.20
CA ALA A 120 20.01 2.76 -23.77
C ALA A 120 19.21 4.07 -23.71
N SER A 121 18.00 4.13 -24.26
CA SER A 121 17.13 5.33 -24.24
C SER A 121 15.98 5.20 -23.23
N ILE A 122 15.68 3.99 -22.76
CA ILE A 122 14.61 3.76 -21.79
C ILE A 122 15.07 4.25 -20.40
N HIS A 123 14.28 5.09 -19.76
CA HIS A 123 14.59 5.68 -18.46
C HIS A 123 13.33 6.07 -17.68
N GLY A 124 13.49 6.40 -16.40
CA GLY A 124 12.45 6.90 -15.52
C GLY A 124 12.13 5.97 -14.36
N ALA A 125 11.65 6.55 -13.27
CA ALA A 125 11.33 5.84 -12.04
C ALA A 125 9.89 5.33 -12.03
N ALA A 126 9.68 4.18 -11.38
CA ALA A 126 8.37 3.61 -11.09
C ALA A 126 8.33 3.07 -9.67
N VAL A 127 7.18 3.14 -9.01
CA VAL A 127 6.97 2.47 -7.72
C VAL A 127 5.90 1.41 -7.86
N TYR A 128 6.20 0.23 -7.35
CA TYR A 128 5.34 -0.93 -7.45
C TYR A 128 4.75 -1.31 -6.09
N THR A 129 3.50 -1.76 -6.12
CA THR A 129 2.85 -2.48 -5.02
C THR A 129 2.60 -3.91 -5.46
N LEU A 130 2.38 -4.79 -4.48
CA LEU A 130 2.00 -6.17 -4.76
C LEU A 130 0.62 -6.21 -5.43
N GLY A 131 0.48 -7.04 -6.46
CA GLY A 131 -0.79 -7.26 -7.17
C GLY A 131 -0.58 -7.70 -8.60
N LEU A 132 -1.65 -8.23 -9.18
CA LEU A 132 -1.71 -8.61 -10.59
C LEU A 132 -2.54 -7.58 -11.36
N ARG A 133 -1.90 -6.57 -11.92
CA ARG A 133 -2.43 -5.94 -13.14
C ARG A 133 -1.90 -6.69 -14.33
N LYS A 134 -2.80 -7.18 -15.19
CA LYS A 134 -2.47 -7.85 -16.45
C LYS A 134 -1.67 -6.91 -17.36
N SER A 135 -0.36 -6.88 -17.15
CA SER A 135 0.60 -6.15 -17.98
C SER A 135 1.82 -7.05 -18.11
N GLU A 136 2.07 -7.51 -19.32
CA GLU A 136 3.23 -8.35 -19.63
C GLU A 136 4.54 -7.69 -19.21
N THR A 137 4.64 -6.37 -19.37
CA THR A 137 5.84 -5.63 -18.96
C THR A 137 6.05 -5.63 -17.45
N ASN A 138 4.98 -5.53 -16.63
CA ASN A 138 5.09 -5.57 -15.18
C ASN A 138 5.41 -6.99 -14.70
N LEU A 139 4.84 -8.02 -15.35
CA LEU A 139 5.17 -9.40 -15.06
C LEU A 139 6.65 -9.69 -15.39
N ALA A 140 7.15 -9.22 -16.51
CA ALA A 140 8.55 -9.42 -16.88
C ALA A 140 9.54 -8.79 -15.87
N VAL A 141 9.20 -7.62 -15.29
CA VAL A 141 9.99 -7.04 -14.19
C VAL A 141 9.95 -7.96 -12.97
N ALA A 142 8.76 -8.39 -12.53
CA ALA A 142 8.65 -9.28 -11.38
C ALA A 142 9.35 -10.63 -11.59
N MET A 143 9.29 -11.20 -12.76
CA MET A 143 10.00 -12.45 -13.11
C MET A 143 11.51 -12.29 -12.95
N ARG A 144 12.06 -11.14 -13.38
CA ARG A 144 13.48 -10.84 -13.23
C ARG A 144 13.87 -10.72 -11.75
N GLU A 145 13.12 -9.96 -10.96
CA GLU A 145 13.41 -9.76 -9.54
C GLU A 145 13.20 -11.03 -8.71
N ASN A 146 12.18 -11.83 -9.05
CA ASN A 146 11.95 -13.12 -8.38
C ASN A 146 12.94 -14.21 -8.81
N ALA A 147 13.71 -14.03 -9.90
CA ALA A 147 14.67 -15.04 -10.38
C ALA A 147 15.76 -15.38 -9.34
N VAL A 148 16.03 -14.47 -8.39
CA VAL A 148 16.94 -14.67 -7.26
C VAL A 148 16.56 -15.88 -6.40
N ILE A 149 15.29 -16.27 -6.36
CA ILE A 149 14.82 -17.47 -5.66
C ILE A 149 15.63 -18.72 -6.06
N LYS A 150 16.03 -18.83 -7.32
CA LYS A 150 16.84 -19.96 -7.83
C LYS A 150 18.26 -19.99 -7.27
N LEU A 151 18.73 -18.92 -6.65
CA LEU A 151 20.03 -18.88 -5.96
C LEU A 151 19.95 -19.31 -4.48
N GLU A 152 18.74 -19.52 -3.95
CA GLU A 152 18.50 -19.93 -2.58
C GLU A 152 18.60 -21.47 -2.46
N GLN A 153 19.20 -21.97 -1.38
CA GLN A 153 19.50 -23.42 -1.25
C GLN A 153 18.25 -24.28 -1.18
N ASP A 154 17.24 -23.85 -0.43
CA ASP A 154 16.00 -24.60 -0.19
C ASP A 154 14.77 -23.96 -0.88
N TYR A 155 15.00 -23.39 -2.08
CA TYR A 155 13.95 -22.59 -2.74
C TYR A 155 12.66 -23.39 -3.01
N SER A 156 12.76 -24.65 -3.40
CA SER A 156 11.60 -25.47 -3.73
C SER A 156 10.66 -25.68 -2.54
N THR A 157 11.23 -25.83 -1.34
CA THR A 157 10.47 -26.00 -0.09
C THR A 157 9.94 -24.66 0.41
N THR A 158 10.81 -23.63 0.44
CA THR A 158 10.45 -22.30 0.94
C THR A 158 9.36 -21.64 0.11
N TYR A 159 9.39 -21.84 -1.20
CA TYR A 159 8.45 -21.20 -2.14
C TYR A 159 7.39 -22.17 -2.71
N HIS A 160 7.19 -23.34 -2.04
CA HIS A 160 6.15 -24.28 -2.38
C HIS A 160 6.09 -24.67 -3.86
N GLY A 161 7.26 -24.86 -4.48
CA GLY A 161 7.36 -25.22 -5.89
C GLY A 161 7.11 -24.06 -6.88
N PHE A 162 7.04 -22.82 -6.42
CA PHE A 162 6.93 -21.67 -7.31
C PHE A 162 8.14 -21.57 -8.25
N ASP A 163 7.89 -21.52 -9.57
CA ASP A 163 8.91 -21.28 -10.58
C ASP A 163 8.87 -19.80 -11.03
N PRO A 164 9.87 -18.99 -10.68
CA PRO A 164 9.91 -17.58 -11.08
C PRO A 164 10.08 -17.38 -12.60
N SER A 165 10.37 -18.41 -13.38
CA SER A 165 10.46 -18.35 -14.84
C SER A 165 9.19 -18.78 -15.58
N SER A 166 8.19 -19.35 -14.88
CA SER A 166 6.91 -19.76 -15.47
C SER A 166 5.83 -18.70 -15.19
N ALA A 167 5.22 -18.17 -16.25
CA ALA A 167 4.11 -17.21 -16.10
C ALA A 167 2.90 -17.82 -15.38
N GLU A 168 2.68 -19.14 -15.51
CA GLU A 168 1.60 -19.88 -14.86
C GLU A 168 1.75 -19.87 -13.35
N SER A 169 3.00 -19.93 -12.84
CA SER A 169 3.27 -19.90 -11.40
C SER A 169 2.76 -18.60 -10.76
N TYR A 170 2.68 -17.52 -11.52
CA TYR A 170 2.21 -16.21 -11.00
C TYR A 170 0.70 -16.13 -10.83
N ILE A 171 -0.08 -17.07 -11.35
CA ILE A 171 -1.55 -17.13 -11.13
C ILE A 171 -1.89 -17.24 -9.65
N MET A 172 -1.02 -17.87 -8.85
CA MET A 172 -1.22 -17.96 -7.39
C MET A 172 -1.35 -16.58 -6.72
N PHE A 173 -0.70 -15.55 -7.25
CA PHE A 173 -0.79 -14.19 -6.70
C PHE A 173 -2.17 -13.56 -6.87
N GLU A 174 -2.99 -14.03 -7.82
CA GLU A 174 -4.40 -13.60 -7.96
C GLU A 174 -5.25 -14.01 -6.75
N MET A 175 -4.87 -15.09 -6.09
CA MET A 175 -5.60 -15.63 -4.94
C MET A 175 -5.15 -15.02 -3.61
N MET A 176 -4.01 -14.34 -3.58
CA MET A 176 -3.45 -13.73 -2.37
C MET A 176 -4.19 -12.44 -2.02
N GLN A 177 -4.70 -12.37 -0.78
CA GLN A 177 -5.31 -11.16 -0.25
C GLN A 177 -4.26 -10.28 0.41
N HIS A 178 -4.20 -9.01 0.01
CA HIS A 178 -3.27 -8.03 0.57
C HIS A 178 -4.02 -7.05 1.47
N ASN A 179 -3.88 -7.23 2.78
CA ASN A 179 -4.58 -6.40 3.78
C ASN A 179 -4.16 -4.91 3.74
N ASN A 180 -2.94 -4.63 3.23
CA ASN A 180 -2.35 -3.30 3.24
C ASN A 180 -2.25 -2.66 1.84
N LEU A 181 -3.05 -3.12 0.86
CA LEU A 181 -2.91 -2.67 -0.52
C LEU A 181 -3.17 -1.17 -0.69
N ASP A 182 -4.23 -0.65 -0.08
CA ASP A 182 -4.58 0.78 -0.21
C ASP A 182 -3.49 1.67 0.42
N GLN A 183 -2.96 1.28 1.58
CA GLN A 183 -1.85 1.98 2.23
C GLN A 183 -0.57 1.87 1.40
N SER A 184 -0.29 0.72 0.81
CA SER A 184 0.84 0.53 -0.09
C SER A 184 0.73 1.41 -1.34
N ILE A 185 -0.47 1.55 -1.92
CA ILE A 185 -0.72 2.45 -3.06
C ILE A 185 -0.50 3.92 -2.65
N ASN A 186 -0.98 4.34 -1.48
CA ASN A 186 -0.77 5.70 -0.97
C ASN A 186 0.73 5.99 -0.76
N LEU A 187 1.47 5.06 -0.15
CA LEU A 187 2.91 5.15 0.01
C LEU A 187 3.63 5.24 -1.35
N ALA A 188 3.25 4.36 -2.29
CA ALA A 188 3.82 4.36 -3.64
C ALA A 188 3.57 5.68 -4.38
N GLN A 189 2.38 6.26 -4.28
CA GLN A 189 2.04 7.55 -4.89
C GLN A 189 2.86 8.70 -4.29
N ALA A 190 3.02 8.71 -2.95
CA ALA A 190 3.80 9.71 -2.26
C ALA A 190 5.29 9.66 -2.69
N ILE A 191 5.89 8.46 -2.77
CA ILE A 191 7.27 8.27 -3.22
C ILE A 191 7.40 8.62 -4.71
N GLN A 192 6.51 8.12 -5.59
CA GLN A 192 6.57 8.40 -7.03
C GLN A 192 6.52 9.90 -7.33
N LYS A 193 5.65 10.64 -6.64
CA LYS A 193 5.57 12.10 -6.77
C LYS A 193 6.92 12.76 -6.47
N GLN A 194 7.63 12.29 -5.45
CA GLN A 194 8.91 12.86 -5.04
C GLN A 194 10.06 12.43 -5.96
N LEU A 195 10.05 11.22 -6.49
CA LEU A 195 11.03 10.80 -7.51
C LEU A 195 10.98 11.70 -8.75
N VAL A 196 9.79 12.17 -9.12
CA VAL A 196 9.61 13.13 -10.22
C VAL A 196 10.02 14.55 -9.82
N SER A 197 9.52 15.05 -8.69
CA SER A 197 9.70 16.47 -8.32
C SER A 197 11.06 16.76 -7.72
N THR A 198 11.61 15.87 -6.87
CA THR A 198 12.89 16.05 -6.15
C THR A 198 14.05 15.47 -6.94
N ALA A 199 13.98 14.20 -7.34
CA ALA A 199 15.08 13.53 -8.06
C ALA A 199 15.04 13.75 -9.59
N LYS A 200 14.02 14.46 -10.11
CA LYS A 200 13.87 14.81 -11.52
C LYS A 200 13.85 13.58 -12.45
N ARG A 201 13.32 12.48 -11.96
CA ARG A 201 13.15 11.28 -12.81
C ARG A 201 11.89 11.38 -13.64
N LYS A 202 11.94 10.83 -14.87
CA LYS A 202 10.75 10.66 -15.70
C LYS A 202 9.72 9.81 -14.96
N ASN A 203 8.45 10.19 -15.03
CA ASN A 203 7.37 9.52 -14.35
C ASN A 203 6.91 8.27 -15.14
N ASN A 204 7.26 7.09 -14.65
CA ASN A 204 6.75 5.82 -15.19
C ASN A 204 5.56 5.27 -14.37
N GLY A 205 5.11 6.01 -13.36
CA GLY A 205 3.87 5.79 -12.61
C GLY A 205 3.96 4.79 -11.46
N VAL A 206 2.83 4.68 -10.75
CA VAL A 206 2.61 3.63 -9.76
C VAL A 206 2.00 2.43 -10.46
N LYS A 207 2.55 1.25 -10.21
CA LYS A 207 2.21 0.00 -10.89
C LYS A 207 1.95 -1.11 -9.87
N GLN A 208 1.44 -2.24 -10.37
CA GLN A 208 1.30 -3.47 -9.59
C GLN A 208 2.03 -4.59 -10.31
N ALA A 209 2.74 -5.42 -9.53
CA ALA A 209 3.39 -6.61 -10.04
C ALA A 209 3.58 -7.65 -8.93
N PRO A 210 3.70 -8.94 -9.27
CA PRO A 210 3.76 -10.03 -8.32
C PRO A 210 5.19 -10.23 -7.78
N PHE A 211 5.71 -9.26 -7.04
CA PHE A 211 7.01 -9.36 -6.39
C PHE A 211 6.94 -10.21 -5.13
N TRP A 212 7.72 -11.27 -5.08
CA TRP A 212 7.73 -12.18 -3.94
C TRP A 212 8.15 -11.50 -2.64
N VAL A 213 9.12 -10.60 -2.71
CA VAL A 213 9.60 -9.85 -1.53
C VAL A 213 8.50 -9.06 -0.79
N LEU A 214 7.40 -8.74 -1.49
CA LEU A 214 6.26 -8.02 -0.91
C LEU A 214 5.16 -8.95 -0.38
N VAL A 215 5.22 -10.27 -0.68
CA VAL A 215 4.14 -11.23 -0.34
C VAL A 215 3.96 -11.41 1.15
N SER A 216 5.07 -11.67 1.83
CA SER A 216 5.06 -12.05 3.26
C SER A 216 5.20 -10.86 4.20
N THR A 217 5.08 -9.63 3.71
CA THR A 217 5.15 -8.41 4.53
C THR A 217 3.81 -8.13 5.21
N GLY A 218 3.83 -7.95 6.54
CA GLY A 218 2.63 -7.66 7.34
C GLY A 218 2.22 -6.18 7.40
N MET A 219 2.93 -5.29 6.69
CA MET A 219 2.76 -3.85 6.68
C MET A 219 2.62 -3.31 5.25
N PRO A 220 2.25 -2.02 5.06
CA PRO A 220 2.33 -1.36 3.75
C PRO A 220 3.72 -1.51 3.14
N ALA A 221 3.79 -2.03 1.90
CA ALA A 221 5.04 -2.42 1.27
C ALA A 221 5.09 -1.98 -0.20
N VAL A 222 6.25 -1.47 -0.63
CA VAL A 222 6.51 -1.01 -1.98
C VAL A 222 7.88 -1.46 -2.47
N LEU A 223 8.01 -1.61 -3.80
CA LEU A 223 9.28 -1.77 -4.49
C LEU A 223 9.50 -0.56 -5.40
N VAL A 224 10.61 0.12 -5.21
CA VAL A 224 10.99 1.35 -5.91
C VAL A 224 12.02 1.00 -6.97
N GLU A 225 11.67 1.20 -8.23
CA GLU A 225 12.58 1.18 -9.36
C GLU A 225 13.12 2.60 -9.60
N LEU A 226 14.34 2.85 -9.20
CA LEU A 226 14.96 4.18 -9.19
C LEU A 226 15.08 4.80 -10.58
N ASP A 227 15.54 4.03 -11.54
CA ASP A 227 15.68 4.29 -12.97
C ASP A 227 16.20 3.02 -13.67
N PHE A 228 16.60 3.07 -14.92
CA PHE A 228 17.09 1.93 -15.67
C PHE A 228 18.63 1.89 -15.72
N ILE A 229 19.24 0.90 -15.05
CA ILE A 229 20.69 0.70 -15.09
C ILE A 229 21.21 0.38 -16.50
N SER A 230 20.35 -0.15 -17.38
CA SER A 230 20.65 -0.39 -18.78
C SER A 230 20.83 0.89 -19.61
N ASN A 231 20.43 2.05 -19.10
CA ASN A 231 20.66 3.36 -19.70
C ASN A 231 21.92 4.00 -19.10
N PRO A 232 22.98 4.28 -19.89
CA PRO A 232 24.24 4.79 -19.38
C PRO A 232 24.13 6.14 -18.63
N ALA A 233 23.22 7.03 -19.05
CA ALA A 233 23.00 8.31 -18.36
C ALA A 233 22.31 8.10 -17.02
N ALA A 234 21.32 7.20 -16.94
CA ALA A 234 20.66 6.85 -15.72
C ALA A 234 21.58 6.09 -14.75
N GLU A 235 22.40 5.16 -15.24
CA GLU A 235 23.43 4.47 -14.47
C GLU A 235 24.41 5.47 -13.84
N ASN A 236 24.96 6.40 -14.64
CA ASN A 236 25.86 7.42 -14.15
C ASN A 236 25.19 8.30 -13.07
N TYR A 237 23.94 8.68 -13.28
CA TYR A 237 23.18 9.46 -12.30
C TYR A 237 22.98 8.69 -10.99
N MET A 238 22.46 7.46 -11.04
CA MET A 238 22.22 6.65 -9.84
C MET A 238 23.50 6.32 -9.08
N SER A 239 24.60 6.13 -9.78
CA SER A 239 25.93 5.79 -9.19
C SER A 239 26.63 7.01 -8.61
N SER A 240 26.33 8.24 -9.10
CA SER A 240 26.92 9.48 -8.60
C SER A 240 26.53 9.74 -7.15
N ASP A 241 27.32 10.57 -6.46
CA ASP A 241 26.96 10.95 -5.10
C ASP A 241 25.77 11.89 -5.06
N GLU A 242 25.69 12.80 -5.99
CA GLU A 242 24.59 13.74 -6.15
C GLU A 242 23.28 13.02 -6.49
N GLY A 243 23.28 12.17 -7.51
CA GLY A 243 22.07 11.47 -7.96
C GLY A 243 21.55 10.47 -6.90
N SER A 244 22.46 9.70 -6.26
CA SER A 244 22.07 8.80 -5.17
C SER A 244 21.51 9.55 -3.96
N SER A 245 22.05 10.74 -3.64
CA SER A 245 21.53 11.60 -2.57
C SER A 245 20.17 12.18 -2.92
N ALA A 246 19.96 12.62 -4.17
CA ALA A 246 18.68 13.12 -4.65
C ALA A 246 17.58 12.02 -4.63
N LEU A 247 17.92 10.80 -5.03
CA LEU A 247 17.02 9.65 -4.98
C LEU A 247 16.65 9.28 -3.54
N ALA A 248 17.63 9.19 -2.64
CA ALA A 248 17.37 8.96 -1.22
C ALA A 248 16.49 10.05 -0.60
N ARG A 249 16.76 11.33 -0.91
CA ARG A 249 15.95 12.45 -0.44
C ARG A 249 14.52 12.39 -1.01
N ALA A 250 14.35 11.98 -2.25
CA ALA A 250 13.02 11.82 -2.84
C ALA A 250 12.21 10.73 -2.11
N ILE A 251 12.81 9.57 -1.84
CA ILE A 251 12.13 8.49 -1.10
C ILE A 251 11.81 8.96 0.32
N PHE A 252 12.75 9.60 1.02
CA PHE A 252 12.56 10.18 2.34
C PHE A 252 11.37 11.16 2.39
N ASN A 253 11.32 12.11 1.46
CA ASN A 253 10.22 13.07 1.37
C ASN A 253 8.88 12.37 1.10
N GLY A 254 8.88 11.31 0.28
CA GLY A 254 7.70 10.49 0.02
C GLY A 254 7.19 9.79 1.29
N ILE A 255 8.08 9.19 2.07
CA ILE A 255 7.76 8.54 3.37
C ILE A 255 7.20 9.58 4.36
N LYS A 256 7.84 10.74 4.47
CA LYS A 256 7.39 11.83 5.35
C LYS A 256 5.98 12.31 4.98
N ASN A 257 5.71 12.50 3.69
CA ASN A 257 4.39 12.93 3.21
C ASN A 257 3.31 11.85 3.43
N TYR A 258 3.65 10.57 3.20
CA TYR A 258 2.75 9.45 3.49
C TYR A 258 2.37 9.41 4.96
N ARG A 259 3.34 9.49 5.86
CA ARG A 259 3.12 9.46 7.32
C ARG A 259 2.22 10.62 7.78
N ALA A 260 2.49 11.84 7.29
CA ALA A 260 1.66 13.00 7.62
C ALA A 260 0.21 12.81 7.15
N SER A 261 -0.01 12.26 5.97
CA SER A 261 -1.35 11.98 5.44
C SER A 261 -2.07 10.86 6.22
N ALA A 262 -1.34 9.83 6.67
CA ALA A 262 -1.90 8.74 7.47
C ALA A 262 -2.34 9.22 8.86
N ALA A 263 -1.56 10.08 9.50
CA ALA A 263 -1.90 10.68 10.79
C ALA A 263 -3.22 11.49 10.74
N LEU A 264 -3.41 12.29 9.69
CA LEU A 264 -4.66 13.05 9.48
C LEU A 264 -5.89 12.14 9.35
N ILE A 265 -5.73 10.99 8.68
CA ILE A 265 -6.82 10.02 8.50
C ILE A 265 -7.17 9.34 9.84
N ASP A 266 -6.18 9.08 10.69
CA ASP A 266 -6.40 8.45 11.99
C ASP A 266 -6.99 9.43 13.01
N GLU A 267 -6.68 10.71 12.96
CA GLU A 267 -7.32 11.76 13.79
C GLU A 267 -8.79 11.99 13.42
N GLU A 268 -9.17 11.85 12.15
CA GLU A 268 -10.58 11.97 11.72
C GLU A 268 -11.45 10.76 12.13
N LYS A 269 -10.88 9.59 12.40
CA LYS A 269 -11.63 8.38 12.79
C LYS A 269 -12.38 8.51 14.12
N PRO A 270 -11.81 9.07 15.20
CA PRO A 270 -12.55 9.26 16.48
C PRO A 270 -13.65 10.33 16.36
N ALA A 271 -13.44 11.42 15.64
CA ALA A 271 -14.44 12.45 15.43
C ALA A 271 -15.69 11.92 14.69
N ARG A 272 -15.51 11.06 13.69
CA ARG A 272 -16.61 10.38 12.99
C ARG A 272 -17.34 9.36 13.86
N LYS A 273 -16.65 8.62 14.74
CA LYS A 273 -17.30 7.69 15.67
C LYS A 273 -18.17 8.42 16.71
N ASN A 274 -17.76 9.58 17.17
CA ASN A 274 -18.51 10.38 18.12
C ASN A 274 -19.70 11.09 17.46
N ALA A 275 -19.58 11.54 16.22
CA ALA A 275 -20.69 12.11 15.45
C ALA A 275 -21.80 11.07 15.16
N VAL A 276 -21.43 9.82 14.87
CA VAL A 276 -22.39 8.72 14.64
C VAL A 276 -23.05 8.28 15.97
N LYS A 277 -22.34 8.30 17.11
CA LYS A 277 -22.96 8.01 18.43
C LYS A 277 -23.93 9.10 18.88
N ASN A 278 -23.64 10.36 18.61
CA ASN A 278 -24.54 11.47 18.95
C ASN A 278 -25.78 11.53 18.03
N ALA A 279 -25.69 11.06 16.79
CA ALA A 279 -26.85 10.94 15.90
C ALA A 279 -27.78 9.76 16.25
N ALA A 280 -27.26 8.70 16.88
CA ALA A 280 -28.03 7.54 17.29
C ALA A 280 -28.84 7.73 18.59
N ASN A 281 -28.52 8.75 19.39
CA ASN A 281 -29.20 9.03 20.68
C ASN A 281 -30.33 10.07 20.58
N THR A 282 -30.69 10.54 19.38
CA THR A 282 -31.78 11.51 19.16
C THR A 282 -32.83 10.95 18.22
N SER A 283 -33.38 9.78 18.51
CA SER A 283 -34.57 9.26 17.79
C SER A 283 -35.55 8.69 18.81
N ALA A 284 -36.45 9.53 19.29
CA ALA A 284 -37.70 9.11 19.88
C ALA A 284 -38.80 9.18 18.82
N GLU A 285 -39.50 8.10 18.70
CA GLU A 285 -40.85 7.77 18.24
C GLU A 285 -41.54 8.51 17.04
N PRO A 286 -42.28 7.76 16.23
CA PRO A 286 -42.89 8.29 14.99
C PRO A 286 -44.32 8.79 15.20
N THR A 287 -44.66 9.93 14.60
CA THR A 287 -46.05 10.32 14.34
C THR A 287 -46.21 10.58 12.85
N GLU A 288 -47.15 9.88 12.24
CA GLU A 288 -47.63 10.08 10.87
C GLU A 288 -48.31 11.45 10.74
N THR A 289 -48.05 12.19 9.66
CA THR A 289 -49.07 12.88 8.84
C THR A 289 -48.45 13.53 7.61
N SER A 290 -49.05 13.22 6.48
CA SER A 290 -49.24 13.85 5.16
C SER A 290 -48.52 15.13 4.72
N ALA A 291 -47.96 15.00 3.50
CA ALA A 291 -47.96 15.86 2.30
C ALA A 291 -47.80 17.40 2.41
N ALA A 292 -46.84 17.93 1.73
CA ALA A 292 -46.84 18.85 0.59
C ALA A 292 -45.57 19.70 0.51
N ASP A 293 -44.96 19.61 -0.64
CA ASP A 293 -44.28 20.62 -1.47
C ASP A 293 -43.60 21.84 -0.83
N ALA A 294 -42.27 21.92 -1.00
CA ALA A 294 -41.54 23.15 -1.32
C ALA A 294 -40.05 22.88 -1.62
N THR A 295 -39.66 23.22 -2.81
CA THR A 295 -38.31 23.47 -3.31
C THR A 295 -37.46 24.31 -2.37
N GLN A 296 -36.25 23.82 -2.00
CA GLN A 296 -35.07 24.69 -1.83
C GLN A 296 -33.75 23.90 -1.90
N ASP A 297 -32.91 24.46 -2.73
CA ASP A 297 -31.53 24.16 -3.04
C ASP A 297 -30.64 24.02 -1.81
N SER A 298 -29.98 22.87 -1.66
CA SER A 298 -28.79 22.73 -0.81
C SER A 298 -27.87 21.66 -1.36
N SER A 299 -26.68 22.06 -1.77
CA SER A 299 -25.59 21.25 -2.29
C SER A 299 -25.21 20.12 -1.34
N THR A 300 -25.79 18.93 -1.54
CA THR A 300 -25.45 17.71 -0.83
C THR A 300 -24.19 17.09 -1.47
N LYS A 301 -23.14 16.89 -0.66
CA LYS A 301 -22.05 15.98 -0.98
C LYS A 301 -22.65 14.61 -1.27
N GLN A 302 -22.70 14.23 -2.54
CA GLN A 302 -23.20 12.94 -2.99
C GLN A 302 -22.32 11.81 -2.48
N ASP A 303 -22.88 10.91 -1.68
CA ASP A 303 -22.15 9.83 -1.04
C ASP A 303 -21.70 8.77 -2.05
N VAL A 304 -20.42 8.38 -1.95
CA VAL A 304 -19.87 7.25 -2.70
C VAL A 304 -20.40 5.96 -2.11
N VAL A 305 -21.04 5.13 -2.93
CA VAL A 305 -21.56 3.81 -2.54
C VAL A 305 -20.69 2.72 -3.15
N TYR A 306 -20.33 1.73 -2.34
CA TYR A 306 -19.61 0.54 -2.79
C TYR A 306 -20.60 -0.56 -3.15
N LYS A 307 -20.41 -1.23 -4.30
CA LYS A 307 -21.21 -2.36 -4.77
C LYS A 307 -20.30 -3.49 -5.21
N ILE A 308 -20.79 -4.73 -5.17
CA ILE A 308 -20.05 -5.90 -5.65
C ILE A 308 -20.54 -6.22 -7.05
N GLN A 309 -19.67 -6.06 -8.07
CA GLN A 309 -19.92 -6.51 -9.42
C GLN A 309 -19.53 -7.97 -9.54
N PHE A 310 -20.45 -8.83 -10.00
CA PHE A 310 -20.25 -10.28 -10.02
C PHE A 310 -20.47 -10.93 -11.39
N LEU A 311 -21.13 -10.24 -12.32
CA LEU A 311 -21.44 -10.82 -13.63
C LEU A 311 -21.47 -9.73 -14.72
N SER A 312 -21.14 -10.14 -15.94
CA SER A 312 -21.29 -9.34 -17.15
C SER A 312 -22.01 -10.16 -18.23
N SER A 313 -22.92 -9.54 -18.99
CA SER A 313 -23.66 -10.20 -20.04
C SER A 313 -23.86 -9.27 -21.25
N PRO A 314 -23.77 -9.76 -22.49
CA PRO A 314 -24.09 -8.95 -23.66
C PRO A 314 -25.58 -8.63 -23.80
N THR A 315 -26.45 -9.44 -23.16
CA THR A 315 -27.90 -9.23 -23.15
C THR A 315 -28.39 -8.97 -21.72
N LYS A 316 -29.48 -8.20 -21.60
CA LYS A 316 -30.13 -7.97 -20.31
C LYS A 316 -30.78 -9.26 -19.81
N LEU A 317 -30.39 -9.72 -18.63
CA LEU A 317 -30.94 -10.93 -18.01
C LEU A 317 -32.28 -10.59 -17.34
N LYS A 318 -33.22 -11.55 -17.40
CA LYS A 318 -34.46 -11.49 -16.62
C LYS A 318 -34.15 -11.69 -15.14
N THR A 319 -34.92 -11.11 -14.25
CA THR A 319 -34.76 -11.25 -12.79
C THR A 319 -34.85 -12.71 -12.30
N SER A 320 -35.54 -13.55 -13.07
CA SER A 320 -35.68 -15.00 -12.82
C SER A 320 -34.46 -15.82 -13.27
N ASP A 321 -33.46 -15.20 -13.93
CA ASP A 321 -32.29 -15.91 -14.46
C ASP A 321 -31.51 -16.59 -13.33
N GLN A 322 -31.19 -17.88 -13.54
CA GLN A 322 -30.48 -18.67 -12.54
C GLN A 322 -29.11 -18.10 -12.13
N ARG A 323 -28.48 -17.37 -13.05
CA ARG A 323 -27.20 -16.67 -12.77
C ARG A 323 -27.34 -15.53 -11.79
N LEU A 324 -28.53 -15.03 -11.50
CA LEU A 324 -28.79 -13.97 -10.52
C LEU A 324 -29.31 -14.52 -9.18
N LYS A 325 -29.68 -15.81 -9.09
CA LYS A 325 -30.23 -16.41 -7.86
C LYS A 325 -29.17 -16.57 -6.77
N GLY A 326 -29.61 -16.50 -5.51
CA GLY A 326 -28.76 -16.76 -4.31
C GLY A 326 -27.86 -15.58 -3.92
N LEU A 327 -28.03 -14.44 -4.55
CA LEU A 327 -27.55 -13.14 -4.12
C LEU A 327 -28.75 -12.30 -3.72
N GLY A 328 -28.62 -11.44 -2.73
CA GLY A 328 -29.68 -10.51 -2.32
C GLY A 328 -30.18 -9.65 -3.48
N LYS A 329 -30.60 -8.43 -3.21
CA LYS A 329 -31.02 -7.49 -4.27
C LYS A 329 -29.91 -7.30 -5.29
N THR A 330 -30.19 -7.63 -6.57
CA THR A 330 -29.27 -7.44 -7.68
C THR A 330 -29.71 -6.25 -8.54
N GLU A 331 -28.73 -5.45 -8.94
CA GLU A 331 -28.93 -4.30 -9.82
C GLU A 331 -28.03 -4.45 -11.05
N HIS A 332 -28.27 -3.66 -12.08
CA HIS A 332 -27.41 -3.66 -13.27
C HIS A 332 -27.24 -2.26 -13.82
N TYR A 333 -26.11 -2.04 -14.48
CA TYR A 333 -25.85 -0.85 -15.28
C TYR A 333 -25.23 -1.25 -16.62
N ARG A 334 -25.25 -0.34 -17.59
CA ARG A 334 -24.67 -0.58 -18.92
C ARG A 334 -23.29 0.07 -19.00
N ASP A 335 -22.31 -0.71 -19.45
CA ASP A 335 -20.95 -0.27 -19.70
C ASP A 335 -20.54 -0.73 -21.11
N GLY A 336 -20.53 0.19 -22.06
CA GLY A 336 -20.37 -0.11 -23.48
C GLY A 336 -21.47 -1.03 -24.01
N LYS A 337 -21.07 -2.19 -24.54
CA LYS A 337 -21.98 -3.21 -25.10
C LYS A 337 -22.44 -4.25 -24.06
N LEU A 338 -22.00 -4.14 -22.79
CA LEU A 338 -22.26 -5.13 -21.75
C LEU A 338 -23.18 -4.60 -20.65
N TYR A 339 -24.05 -5.46 -20.13
CA TYR A 339 -24.77 -5.27 -18.88
C TYR A 339 -23.89 -5.82 -17.74
N LYS A 340 -23.61 -4.99 -16.74
CA LYS A 340 -22.83 -5.30 -15.55
C LYS A 340 -23.79 -5.46 -14.37
N TYR A 341 -23.73 -6.61 -13.69
CA TYR A 341 -24.62 -6.94 -12.57
C TYR A 341 -23.91 -6.76 -11.26
N THR A 342 -24.57 -6.09 -10.32
CA THR A 342 -24.04 -5.78 -8.99
C THR A 342 -24.99 -6.23 -7.90
N THR A 343 -24.46 -6.50 -6.71
CA THR A 343 -25.22 -6.77 -5.50
C THR A 343 -24.68 -5.97 -4.33
N GLY A 344 -25.55 -5.71 -3.36
CA GLY A 344 -25.21 -4.94 -2.16
C GLY A 344 -25.06 -3.44 -2.44
N SER A 345 -25.22 -2.65 -1.39
CA SER A 345 -24.95 -1.21 -1.35
C SER A 345 -24.32 -0.92 0.01
N PHE A 346 -23.04 -0.55 0.02
CA PHE A 346 -22.26 -0.42 1.24
C PHE A 346 -21.72 1.00 1.35
N SER A 347 -21.77 1.55 2.55
CA SER A 347 -21.24 2.87 2.85
C SER A 347 -19.70 2.87 2.96
N SER A 348 -19.10 1.70 3.18
CA SER A 348 -17.65 1.54 3.31
C SER A 348 -17.09 0.37 2.51
N MET A 349 -15.85 0.50 2.06
CA MET A 349 -15.09 -0.57 1.42
C MET A 349 -15.01 -1.81 2.32
N ARG A 350 -14.87 -1.64 3.63
CA ARG A 350 -14.76 -2.73 4.61
C ARG A 350 -16.03 -3.59 4.69
N GLU A 351 -17.20 -2.97 4.64
CA GLU A 351 -18.47 -3.69 4.60
C GLU A 351 -18.61 -4.47 3.28
N ALA A 352 -18.29 -3.82 2.16
CA ALA A 352 -18.28 -4.47 0.85
C ALA A 352 -17.32 -5.67 0.80
N GLN A 353 -16.14 -5.60 1.42
CA GLN A 353 -15.16 -6.69 1.48
C GLN A 353 -15.67 -7.89 2.27
N LYS A 354 -16.36 -7.69 3.39
CA LYS A 354 -16.95 -8.78 4.17
C LYS A 354 -17.99 -9.56 3.34
N GLU A 355 -18.80 -8.86 2.56
CA GLU A 355 -19.82 -9.51 1.74
C GLU A 355 -19.21 -10.10 0.45
N LEU A 356 -18.16 -9.50 -0.10
CA LEU A 356 -17.46 -10.01 -1.28
C LEU A 356 -16.99 -11.45 -1.11
N SER A 357 -16.50 -11.81 0.07
CA SER A 357 -16.04 -13.19 0.36
C SER A 357 -17.17 -14.23 0.25
N LYS A 358 -18.40 -13.85 0.59
CA LYS A 358 -19.58 -14.71 0.42
C LYS A 358 -19.99 -14.80 -1.06
N VAL A 359 -19.99 -13.67 -1.76
CA VAL A 359 -20.33 -13.60 -3.19
C VAL A 359 -19.33 -14.42 -4.02
N ARG A 360 -18.04 -14.38 -3.69
CA ARG A 360 -16.99 -15.13 -4.38
C ARG A 360 -17.11 -16.65 -4.28
N LYS A 361 -17.81 -17.18 -3.27
CA LYS A 361 -18.09 -18.63 -3.22
C LYS A 361 -18.88 -19.11 -4.44
N LYS A 362 -19.68 -18.25 -5.05
CA LYS A 362 -20.46 -18.54 -6.25
C LYS A 362 -19.94 -17.89 -7.51
N TYR A 363 -19.32 -16.71 -7.37
CA TYR A 363 -18.77 -15.89 -8.46
C TYR A 363 -17.33 -15.51 -8.13
N PRO A 364 -16.36 -16.37 -8.43
CA PRO A 364 -14.95 -16.16 -8.06
C PRO A 364 -14.37 -14.83 -8.54
N ASP A 365 -14.82 -14.35 -9.71
CA ASP A 365 -14.35 -13.12 -10.35
C ASP A 365 -15.08 -11.85 -9.83
N ALA A 366 -15.90 -11.95 -8.77
CA ALA A 366 -16.58 -10.79 -8.21
C ALA A 366 -15.60 -9.79 -7.61
N PHE A 367 -15.86 -8.50 -7.79
CA PHE A 367 -15.02 -7.41 -7.27
C PHE A 367 -15.86 -6.20 -6.86
N ILE A 368 -15.29 -5.36 -5.99
CA ILE A 368 -15.96 -4.15 -5.51
C ILE A 368 -15.76 -3.01 -6.50
N ILE A 369 -16.84 -2.27 -6.76
CA ILE A 369 -16.83 -1.04 -7.52
C ILE A 369 -17.32 0.13 -6.65
N LYS A 370 -16.84 1.34 -6.95
CA LYS A 370 -17.38 2.58 -6.41
C LYS A 370 -18.44 3.11 -7.36
N THR A 371 -19.56 3.55 -6.81
CA THR A 371 -20.63 4.18 -7.58
C THR A 371 -21.06 5.50 -6.94
N ARG A 372 -21.45 6.45 -7.76
CA ARG A 372 -22.10 7.70 -7.36
C ARG A 372 -23.30 7.88 -8.28
N ASP A 373 -24.49 8.15 -7.73
CA ASP A 373 -25.74 8.25 -8.48
C ASP A 373 -26.02 7.04 -9.40
N GLY A 374 -25.70 5.82 -8.90
CA GLY A 374 -25.87 4.59 -9.66
C GLY A 374 -24.88 4.38 -10.81
N LYS A 375 -23.97 5.32 -11.08
CA LYS A 375 -22.93 5.22 -12.12
C LYS A 375 -21.60 4.84 -11.49
N ARG A 376 -20.87 3.93 -12.15
CA ARG A 376 -19.52 3.57 -11.72
C ARG A 376 -18.58 4.77 -11.85
N ILE A 377 -17.84 5.06 -10.78
CA ILE A 377 -16.74 6.03 -10.79
C ILE A 377 -15.40 5.29 -10.77
N LYS A 378 -14.41 5.87 -11.45
CA LYS A 378 -13.04 5.30 -11.52
C LYS A 378 -12.27 5.56 -10.24
#